data_6322f84ea5c9548e903c5d89da5e31c2
#
_entry.id   6322f84ea5c9548e903c5d89da5e31c2
#
_cell.length_a   1.000
_cell.length_b   1.000
_cell.length_c   1.000
_cell.angle_alpha   90.00
_cell.angle_beta   90.00
_cell.angle_gamma   90.00
#
_symmetry.space_group_name_H-M   'P 1'
#
loop_
_entity.id
_entity.type
_entity.pdbx_description
1 polymer ?
#
loop_
_entity_poly.entity_id
_entity_poly.type
_entity_poly.pdbx_seq_one_letter_code
_entity_poly.pdbx_strand_id
1 'polypeptide(L)'
;MTGYDLVVAARRVVAGGAIAPARVGVRDGVIRAVVPWEHELLGTETVTLPDEAVLLPGLVDTHVHVNEPGRTEWEGFATATAAAAAGGVTTVVDMPLNSVPPTVDPAALEVKREAAAGQVYVDVGFWGGAVPGNTGRLRALHAAGVVGVKCFLLDSGVPEFPPLDPAQLRAALTELSTVDGLLIAHCEDAAAIGPAPPGRDYRGFLASRPPQAETRAVAGLIAAASETGVRVHVVHVSAAEVLPLLRAAVADGVRITAETCPHYLTLAAEDVPAGATQFKCCPPVRDAVNRDALWAGLADGTLSCVVSDHSPCTPELKRFDTGDFAAAWGGISSLQLSLPVVWTAAVARGRSLVDIALWMAQRPAELVGLRSKGSIAPGFDADLVAFAPDQEFTVDPHALRHRNPVSPYAGRTLRGVVRDTWLRGERVGDAPRGRLLRRGD
;
A
#
# COMPACT_ATOMS: atom_id res chain seq x y z
N MET A 1 2.57 31.24 27.65
CA MET A 1 1.91 30.22 26.77
C MET A 1 2.96 29.77 25.79
N THR A 2 3.39 28.52 25.88
CA THR A 2 4.36 27.95 24.93
C THR A 2 3.68 27.80 23.58
N GLY A 3 4.13 28.54 22.54
CA GLY A 3 3.60 28.50 21.19
C GLY A 3 3.76 27.13 20.53
N TYR A 4 3.17 26.95 19.36
CA TYR A 4 3.36 25.81 18.48
C TYR A 4 4.58 26.05 17.59
N ASP A 5 5.22 24.99 17.12
CA ASP A 5 6.31 25.08 16.13
C ASP A 5 5.72 25.42 14.76
N LEU A 6 4.60 24.74 14.43
CA LEU A 6 3.86 24.92 13.21
C LEU A 6 2.34 25.03 13.50
N VAL A 7 1.67 25.93 12.84
CA VAL A 7 0.20 25.97 12.74
C VAL A 7 -0.18 25.84 11.27
N VAL A 8 -0.97 24.82 10.94
CA VAL A 8 -1.57 24.67 9.61
C VAL A 8 -3.05 25.02 9.69
N ALA A 9 -3.47 26.03 8.95
CA ALA A 9 -4.86 26.48 8.88
C ALA A 9 -5.45 26.16 7.49
N ALA A 10 -6.61 25.53 7.44
CA ALA A 10 -7.31 25.26 6.20
C ALA A 10 -8.83 25.36 6.36
N ARG A 11 -9.52 25.82 5.30
CA ARG A 11 -10.98 25.83 5.24
C ARG A 11 -11.58 24.43 5.11
N ARG A 12 -10.77 23.46 4.72
CA ARG A 12 -11.15 22.07 4.57
C ARG A 12 -10.08 21.18 5.22
N VAL A 13 -10.33 20.68 6.41
CA VAL A 13 -9.46 19.73 7.14
C VAL A 13 -10.23 18.42 7.32
N VAL A 14 -9.64 17.30 6.91
CA VAL A 14 -10.20 15.97 7.15
C VAL A 14 -9.74 15.48 8.52
N ALA A 15 -10.62 15.57 9.50
CA ALA A 15 -10.35 15.16 10.87
C ALA A 15 -11.61 14.59 11.51
N GLY A 16 -11.48 13.58 12.37
CA GLY A 16 -12.62 13.01 13.12
C GLY A 16 -13.77 12.48 12.25
N GLY A 17 -13.48 12.02 11.04
CA GLY A 17 -14.50 11.51 10.10
C GLY A 17 -15.31 12.60 9.40
N ALA A 18 -14.89 13.86 9.42
CA ALA A 18 -15.57 14.98 8.79
C ALA A 18 -14.60 15.92 8.08
N ILE A 19 -15.15 16.81 7.24
CA ILE A 19 -14.40 17.91 6.62
C ILE A 19 -14.94 19.22 7.21
N ALA A 20 -14.08 19.98 7.88
CA ALA A 20 -14.45 21.24 8.49
C ALA A 20 -13.30 22.28 8.44
N PRO A 21 -13.60 23.58 8.51
CA PRO A 21 -12.58 24.61 8.70
C PRO A 21 -11.90 24.45 10.06
N ALA A 22 -10.57 24.33 10.08
CA ALA A 22 -9.85 24.13 11.33
C ALA A 22 -8.40 24.64 11.26
N ARG A 23 -7.78 24.74 12.45
CA ARG A 23 -6.36 24.99 12.64
C ARG A 23 -5.76 23.79 13.37
N VAL A 24 -4.62 23.34 12.89
CA VAL A 24 -3.85 22.22 13.46
C VAL A 24 -2.58 22.78 14.06
N GLY A 25 -2.43 22.68 15.37
CA GLY A 25 -1.25 23.14 16.11
C GLY A 25 -0.30 21.98 16.38
N VAL A 26 0.94 22.12 15.97
CA VAL A 26 2.00 21.11 16.05
C VAL A 26 3.09 21.57 16.98
N ARG A 27 3.60 20.66 17.84
CA ARG A 27 4.78 20.87 18.66
C ARG A 27 5.56 19.57 18.79
N ASP A 28 6.88 19.64 18.62
CA ASP A 28 7.80 18.50 18.69
C ASP A 28 7.38 17.37 17.73
N GLY A 29 6.93 17.74 16.53
CA GLY A 29 6.49 16.80 15.49
C GLY A 29 5.12 16.14 15.72
N VAL A 30 4.41 16.49 16.80
CA VAL A 30 3.14 15.88 17.21
C VAL A 30 2.01 16.91 17.14
N ILE A 31 0.85 16.51 16.64
CA ILE A 31 -0.37 17.32 16.69
C ILE A 31 -0.78 17.47 18.17
N ARG A 32 -0.85 18.70 18.66
CA ARG A 32 -1.24 19.03 20.04
C ARG A 32 -2.65 19.60 20.12
N ALA A 33 -3.13 20.22 19.03
CA ALA A 33 -4.45 20.80 18.96
C ALA A 33 -5.03 20.70 17.55
N VAL A 34 -6.34 20.45 17.48
CA VAL A 34 -7.16 20.64 16.30
C VAL A 34 -8.36 21.45 16.77
N VAL A 35 -8.45 22.71 16.34
CA VAL A 35 -9.45 23.65 16.83
C VAL A 35 -10.23 24.27 15.67
N PRO A 36 -11.46 24.76 15.89
CA PRO A 36 -12.21 25.50 14.88
C PRO A 36 -11.41 26.67 14.31
N TRP A 37 -11.67 27.01 13.08
CA TRP A 37 -10.96 28.05 12.32
C TRP A 37 -10.85 29.40 13.07
N GLU A 38 -11.88 29.76 13.83
CA GLU A 38 -11.99 31.03 14.56
C GLU A 38 -11.08 31.10 15.80
N HIS A 39 -10.59 29.97 16.29
CA HIS A 39 -9.67 29.93 17.42
C HIS A 39 -8.23 30.15 16.94
N GLU A 40 -7.66 31.27 17.31
CA GLU A 40 -6.28 31.56 16.98
C GLU A 40 -5.31 30.65 17.74
N LEU A 41 -4.35 30.09 17.01
CA LEU A 41 -3.18 29.39 17.56
C LEU A 41 -1.94 30.20 17.20
N LEU A 42 -1.05 30.37 18.19
CA LEU A 42 0.23 31.08 17.99
C LEU A 42 1.32 30.05 17.67
N GLY A 43 1.87 30.11 16.48
CA GLY A 43 2.98 29.27 16.03
C GLY A 43 4.20 30.07 15.61
N THR A 44 5.38 29.45 15.68
CA THR A 44 6.62 30.00 15.10
C THR A 44 6.49 30.12 13.60
N GLU A 45 5.89 29.10 12.95
CA GLU A 45 5.50 29.09 11.56
C GLU A 45 3.98 28.94 11.47
N THR A 46 3.36 29.68 10.55
CA THR A 46 1.94 29.52 10.25
C THR A 46 1.75 29.40 8.73
N VAL A 47 1.16 28.27 8.33
CA VAL A 47 0.79 27.99 6.95
C VAL A 47 -0.72 28.04 6.82
N THR A 48 -1.23 28.93 5.97
CA THR A 48 -2.66 28.95 5.62
C THR A 48 -2.80 28.38 4.22
N LEU A 49 -3.53 27.28 4.10
CA LEU A 49 -3.81 26.69 2.82
C LEU A 49 -4.82 27.52 2.03
N PRO A 50 -4.68 27.60 0.70
CA PRO A 50 -5.67 28.25 -0.14
C PRO A 50 -7.01 27.48 -0.10
N ASP A 51 -8.12 28.16 -0.39
CA ASP A 51 -9.48 27.61 -0.23
C ASP A 51 -9.75 26.38 -1.10
N GLU A 52 -9.06 26.26 -2.23
CA GLU A 52 -9.13 25.08 -3.12
C GLU A 52 -8.38 23.86 -2.58
N ALA A 53 -7.53 24.01 -1.57
CA ALA A 53 -6.79 22.90 -0.96
C ALA A 53 -7.53 22.30 0.24
N VAL A 54 -7.28 21.02 0.46
CA VAL A 54 -7.75 20.26 1.62
C VAL A 54 -6.54 19.75 2.39
N LEU A 55 -6.58 19.86 3.72
CA LEU A 55 -5.59 19.22 4.58
C LEU A 55 -6.04 17.80 4.89
N LEU A 56 -5.27 16.82 4.45
CA LEU A 56 -5.45 15.39 4.72
C LEU A 56 -4.42 14.91 5.74
N PRO A 57 -4.68 13.81 6.49
CA PRO A 57 -3.61 13.08 7.16
C PRO A 57 -2.63 12.52 6.14
N GLY A 58 -1.38 12.38 6.52
CA GLY A 58 -0.39 11.67 5.74
C GLY A 58 -0.86 10.25 5.44
N LEU A 59 -0.76 9.84 4.16
CA LEU A 59 -1.17 8.52 3.74
C LEU A 59 -0.18 7.46 4.24
N VAL A 60 -0.69 6.25 4.44
CA VAL A 60 0.08 5.08 4.87
C VAL A 60 -0.08 3.99 3.83
N ASP A 61 1.03 3.54 3.25
CA ASP A 61 1.04 2.49 2.25
C ASP A 61 1.77 1.25 2.78
N THR A 62 1.00 0.24 3.12
CA THR A 62 1.51 -0.98 3.73
C THR A 62 1.96 -2.03 2.72
N HIS A 63 1.93 -1.74 1.41
CA HIS A 63 2.27 -2.68 0.37
C HIS A 63 3.17 -2.05 -0.70
N VAL A 64 4.47 -2.00 -0.43
CA VAL A 64 5.45 -1.38 -1.33
C VAL A 64 6.64 -2.32 -1.50
N HIS A 65 7.05 -2.58 -2.74
CA HIS A 65 8.26 -3.33 -3.07
C HIS A 65 9.39 -2.37 -3.43
N VAL A 66 10.26 -2.10 -2.44
CA VAL A 66 11.42 -1.22 -2.64
C VAL A 66 12.57 -1.93 -3.37
N ASN A 67 12.65 -3.26 -3.23
CA ASN A 67 13.59 -4.12 -3.95
C ASN A 67 15.08 -3.91 -3.57
N GLU A 68 15.36 -3.18 -2.53
CA GLU A 68 16.71 -2.93 -2.03
C GLU A 68 16.91 -3.61 -0.65
N PRO A 69 18.08 -4.23 -0.42
CA PRO A 69 19.23 -4.37 -1.33
C PRO A 69 19.06 -5.45 -2.41
N GLY A 70 19.96 -5.48 -3.36
CA GLY A 70 20.14 -6.58 -4.31
C GLY A 70 19.44 -6.42 -5.66
N ARG A 71 18.36 -5.64 -5.74
CA ARG A 71 17.67 -5.25 -6.99
C ARG A 71 17.33 -3.75 -6.99
N THR A 72 18.28 -2.94 -6.54
CA THR A 72 18.10 -1.48 -6.44
C THR A 72 17.83 -0.83 -7.80
N GLU A 73 18.24 -1.47 -8.89
CA GLU A 73 17.91 -1.01 -10.25
C GLU A 73 16.40 -1.09 -10.58
N TRP A 74 15.64 -1.90 -9.84
CA TRP A 74 14.17 -1.94 -10.00
C TRP A 74 13.50 -0.75 -9.31
N GLU A 75 13.99 -0.35 -8.13
CA GLU A 75 13.51 0.83 -7.38
C GLU A 75 14.61 1.36 -6.44
N GLY A 76 14.50 1.20 -5.16
CA GLY A 76 15.41 1.66 -4.13
C GLY A 76 14.73 2.56 -3.11
N PHE A 77 15.27 2.62 -1.88
CA PHE A 77 14.66 3.39 -0.78
C PHE A 77 14.59 4.88 -1.08
N ALA A 78 15.63 5.46 -1.67
CA ALA A 78 15.66 6.89 -1.99
C ALA A 78 14.55 7.28 -2.97
N THR A 79 14.41 6.55 -4.10
CA THR A 79 13.43 6.87 -5.14
C THR A 79 12.01 6.51 -4.71
N ALA A 80 11.78 5.34 -4.10
CA ALA A 80 10.47 4.95 -3.60
C ALA A 80 9.95 5.94 -2.56
N THR A 81 10.77 6.33 -1.59
CA THR A 81 10.32 7.24 -0.52
C THR A 81 10.18 8.69 -0.99
N ALA A 82 10.97 9.13 -1.98
CA ALA A 82 10.74 10.42 -2.64
C ALA A 82 9.45 10.42 -3.46
N ALA A 83 9.13 9.32 -4.15
CA ALA A 83 7.86 9.14 -4.86
C ALA A 83 6.66 9.08 -3.88
N ALA A 84 6.82 8.39 -2.76
CA ALA A 84 5.83 8.37 -1.67
C ALA A 84 5.50 9.79 -1.19
N ALA A 85 6.51 10.56 -0.82
CA ALA A 85 6.34 11.94 -0.37
C ALA A 85 5.63 12.81 -1.41
N ALA A 86 6.03 12.71 -2.69
CA ALA A 86 5.40 13.46 -3.78
C ALA A 86 3.95 13.03 -4.02
N GLY A 87 3.57 11.81 -3.64
CA GLY A 87 2.20 11.28 -3.67
C GLY A 87 1.38 11.50 -2.40
N GLY A 88 1.94 12.18 -1.37
CA GLY A 88 1.27 12.40 -0.09
C GLY A 88 1.34 11.20 0.87
N VAL A 89 2.13 10.18 0.56
CA VAL A 89 2.38 9.04 1.44
C VAL A 89 3.52 9.40 2.39
N THR A 90 3.27 9.37 3.69
CA THR A 90 4.24 9.72 4.74
C THR A 90 4.81 8.49 5.45
N THR A 91 4.21 7.33 5.22
CA THR A 91 4.68 6.07 5.80
C THR A 91 4.49 4.95 4.77
N VAL A 92 5.55 4.20 4.53
CA VAL A 92 5.52 2.99 3.70
C VAL A 92 5.95 1.78 4.51
N VAL A 93 5.43 0.59 4.16
CA VAL A 93 5.93 -0.66 4.73
C VAL A 93 6.45 -1.52 3.59
N ASP A 94 7.78 -1.74 3.59
CA ASP A 94 8.47 -2.48 2.55
C ASP A 94 8.26 -3.99 2.67
N MET A 95 7.97 -4.63 1.54
CA MET A 95 7.77 -6.06 1.43
C MET A 95 9.08 -6.85 1.62
N PRO A 96 9.00 -8.12 2.10
CA PRO A 96 10.19 -8.89 2.46
C PRO A 96 10.92 -9.53 1.28
N LEU A 97 10.34 -9.47 0.08
CA LEU A 97 10.85 -10.12 -1.12
C LEU A 97 11.27 -9.12 -2.18
N ASN A 98 11.87 -9.65 -3.20
CA ASN A 98 12.66 -9.02 -4.26
C ASN A 98 14.00 -8.44 -3.76
N SER A 99 14.14 -8.05 -2.48
CA SER A 99 15.47 -7.79 -1.92
C SER A 99 16.31 -9.08 -1.79
N VAL A 100 17.62 -8.94 -1.88
CA VAL A 100 18.58 -10.03 -1.72
C VAL A 100 19.60 -9.62 -0.66
N PRO A 101 19.57 -10.28 0.53
CA PRO A 101 18.69 -11.38 0.94
C PRO A 101 17.23 -10.94 1.16
N PRO A 102 16.24 -11.86 1.03
CA PRO A 102 14.87 -11.60 1.45
C PRO A 102 14.80 -11.49 2.98
N THR A 103 13.83 -10.73 3.51
CA THR A 103 13.71 -10.44 4.95
C THR A 103 13.06 -11.63 5.70
N VAL A 104 13.75 -12.75 5.80
CA VAL A 104 13.20 -14.00 6.37
C VAL A 104 13.77 -14.35 7.74
N ASP A 105 14.70 -13.57 8.27
CA ASP A 105 15.26 -13.66 9.62
C ASP A 105 15.75 -12.28 10.12
N PRO A 106 16.10 -12.15 11.42
CA PRO A 106 16.58 -10.90 11.99
C PRO A 106 17.85 -10.34 11.34
N ALA A 107 18.77 -11.21 10.87
CA ALA A 107 20.00 -10.76 10.23
C ALA A 107 19.71 -10.11 8.86
N ALA A 108 18.84 -10.73 8.05
CA ALA A 108 18.40 -10.16 6.79
C ALA A 108 17.62 -8.84 6.99
N LEU A 109 16.85 -8.71 8.08
CA LEU A 109 16.18 -7.45 8.44
C LEU A 109 17.20 -6.35 8.72
N GLU A 110 18.29 -6.62 9.46
CA GLU A 110 19.31 -5.60 9.73
C GLU A 110 20.06 -5.19 8.45
N VAL A 111 20.37 -6.12 7.55
CA VAL A 111 20.95 -5.79 6.21
C VAL A 111 20.03 -4.83 5.47
N LYS A 112 18.72 -5.06 5.50
CA LYS A 112 17.75 -4.17 4.85
C LYS A 112 17.65 -2.81 5.54
N ARG A 113 17.67 -2.76 6.89
CA ARG A 113 17.70 -1.50 7.65
C ARG A 113 18.95 -0.68 7.37
N GLU A 114 20.11 -1.33 7.31
CA GLU A 114 21.38 -0.67 6.95
C GLU A 114 21.29 -0.06 5.54
N ALA A 115 20.71 -0.78 4.58
CA ALA A 115 20.48 -0.26 3.24
C ALA A 115 19.54 0.95 3.22
N ALA A 116 18.50 0.97 4.05
CA ALA A 116 17.54 2.08 4.13
C ALA A 116 18.06 3.30 4.90
N ALA A 117 19.04 3.11 5.77
CA ALA A 117 19.47 4.14 6.72
C ALA A 117 20.00 5.41 6.00
N GLY A 118 19.48 6.57 6.41
CA GLY A 118 19.95 7.88 5.94
C GLY A 118 19.51 8.27 4.53
N GLN A 119 18.69 7.45 3.84
CA GLN A 119 18.23 7.75 2.48
C GLN A 119 16.70 7.84 2.31
N VAL A 120 15.92 7.64 3.38
CA VAL A 120 14.46 7.62 3.31
C VAL A 120 13.84 9.00 3.54
N TYR A 121 12.95 9.43 2.64
CA TYR A 121 12.27 10.72 2.71
C TYR A 121 11.01 10.68 3.59
N VAL A 122 10.39 9.51 3.72
CA VAL A 122 9.23 9.24 4.59
C VAL A 122 9.54 8.08 5.52
N ASP A 123 8.71 7.85 6.51
CA ASP A 123 8.93 6.77 7.46
C ASP A 123 8.77 5.40 6.80
N VAL A 124 9.61 4.44 7.19
CA VAL A 124 9.65 3.10 6.57
C VAL A 124 9.55 2.01 7.64
N GLY A 125 8.48 1.22 7.58
CA GLY A 125 8.35 -0.05 8.28
C GLY A 125 8.75 -1.24 7.40
N PHE A 126 8.82 -2.43 7.99
CA PHE A 126 9.26 -3.62 7.27
C PHE A 126 8.35 -4.81 7.56
N TRP A 127 8.00 -5.56 6.52
CA TRP A 127 7.44 -6.90 6.65
C TRP A 127 8.56 -7.93 6.76
N GLY A 128 8.33 -8.97 7.57
CA GLY A 128 9.10 -10.21 7.51
C GLY A 128 8.50 -11.17 6.50
N GLY A 129 9.26 -12.20 6.11
CA GLY A 129 8.81 -13.27 5.23
C GLY A 129 8.61 -14.59 5.96
N ALA A 130 7.50 -15.28 5.66
CA ALA A 130 7.31 -16.69 6.02
C ALA A 130 7.51 -17.55 4.78
N VAL A 131 8.53 -18.37 4.79
CA VAL A 131 8.94 -19.26 3.69
C VAL A 131 9.21 -20.67 4.22
N PRO A 132 9.25 -21.71 3.37
CA PRO A 132 9.67 -23.05 3.80
C PRO A 132 11.02 -23.00 4.51
N GLY A 133 11.09 -23.64 5.68
CA GLY A 133 12.33 -23.75 6.46
C GLY A 133 12.61 -22.63 7.47
N ASN A 134 11.79 -21.55 7.52
CA ASN A 134 11.94 -20.54 8.58
C ASN A 134 10.85 -20.60 9.67
N THR A 135 9.91 -21.53 9.60
CA THR A 135 9.00 -21.86 10.70
C THR A 135 9.81 -22.23 11.95
N GLY A 136 9.44 -21.69 13.11
CA GLY A 136 10.21 -21.72 14.34
C GLY A 136 11.13 -20.51 14.55
N ARG A 137 11.26 -19.62 13.55
CA ARG A 137 12.04 -18.36 13.62
C ARG A 137 11.20 -17.11 13.45
N LEU A 138 9.88 -17.24 13.14
CA LEU A 138 9.00 -16.09 12.93
C LEU A 138 8.84 -15.24 14.18
N ARG A 139 8.87 -15.87 15.38
CA ARG A 139 8.86 -15.13 16.66
C ARG A 139 10.08 -14.25 16.83
N ALA A 140 11.26 -14.72 16.44
CA ALA A 140 12.48 -13.93 16.49
C ALA A 140 12.41 -12.72 15.54
N LEU A 141 11.90 -12.93 14.33
CA LEU A 141 11.68 -11.88 13.35
C LEU A 141 10.63 -10.87 13.83
N HIS A 142 9.52 -11.34 14.44
CA HIS A 142 8.51 -10.50 15.06
C HIS A 142 9.11 -9.66 16.22
N ALA A 143 9.93 -10.27 17.08
CA ALA A 143 10.64 -9.57 18.17
C ALA A 143 11.66 -8.54 17.68
N ALA A 144 12.25 -8.77 16.49
CA ALA A 144 13.14 -7.80 15.84
C ALA A 144 12.39 -6.56 15.30
N GLY A 145 11.05 -6.55 15.34
CA GLY A 145 10.23 -5.37 15.12
C GLY A 145 9.65 -5.24 13.72
N VAL A 146 9.53 -6.34 12.95
CA VAL A 146 8.69 -6.34 11.74
C VAL A 146 7.23 -6.16 12.13
N VAL A 147 6.44 -5.50 11.27
CA VAL A 147 5.01 -5.24 11.55
C VAL A 147 4.14 -6.50 11.46
N GLY A 148 4.59 -7.49 10.72
CA GLY A 148 3.98 -8.79 10.53
C GLY A 148 4.80 -9.60 9.52
N VAL A 149 4.26 -10.70 9.02
CA VAL A 149 4.96 -11.55 8.04
C VAL A 149 4.12 -11.78 6.80
N LYS A 150 4.78 -11.77 5.64
CA LYS A 150 4.20 -12.06 4.31
C LYS A 150 4.50 -13.49 3.92
N CYS A 151 3.52 -14.18 3.31
CA CYS A 151 3.75 -15.41 2.58
C CYS A 151 3.11 -15.37 1.19
N PHE A 152 3.50 -16.33 0.36
CA PHE A 152 2.86 -16.67 -0.90
C PHE A 152 2.28 -18.09 -0.81
N LEU A 153 1.15 -18.34 -1.47
CA LEU A 153 0.51 -19.64 -1.59
C LEU A 153 0.73 -20.29 -2.97
N LEU A 154 1.50 -19.60 -3.82
CA LEU A 154 2.02 -20.09 -5.09
C LEU A 154 3.43 -19.52 -5.30
N ASP A 155 4.10 -19.95 -6.38
CA ASP A 155 5.42 -19.42 -6.75
C ASP A 155 5.39 -17.89 -6.89
N SER A 156 6.25 -17.22 -6.14
CA SER A 156 6.37 -15.75 -6.12
C SER A 156 7.07 -15.17 -7.36
N GLY A 157 7.67 -16.02 -8.18
CA GLY A 157 8.50 -15.65 -9.31
C GLY A 157 9.97 -15.37 -8.97
N VAL A 158 10.34 -15.43 -7.67
CA VAL A 158 11.73 -15.29 -7.23
C VAL A 158 12.14 -16.50 -6.37
N PRO A 159 13.23 -17.19 -6.70
CA PRO A 159 13.60 -18.47 -6.08
C PRO A 159 13.92 -18.35 -4.59
N GLU A 160 14.37 -17.18 -4.14
CA GLU A 160 14.69 -16.93 -2.75
C GLU A 160 13.46 -16.74 -1.84
N PHE A 161 12.25 -16.67 -2.42
CA PHE A 161 10.99 -16.52 -1.67
C PHE A 161 9.95 -17.55 -2.11
N PRO A 162 10.17 -18.84 -1.84
CA PRO A 162 9.27 -19.91 -2.25
C PRO A 162 7.95 -19.90 -1.46
N PRO A 163 6.86 -20.47 -2.02
CA PRO A 163 5.54 -20.48 -1.39
C PRO A 163 5.47 -21.48 -0.22
N LEU A 164 4.48 -21.22 0.66
CA LEU A 164 4.09 -22.18 1.70
C LEU A 164 3.04 -23.16 1.16
N ASP A 165 3.21 -24.43 1.47
CA ASP A 165 2.14 -25.42 1.35
C ASP A 165 1.12 -25.28 2.51
N PRO A 166 -0.04 -25.96 2.47
CA PRO A 166 -1.05 -25.86 3.52
C PRO A 166 -0.58 -26.27 4.92
N ALA A 167 0.37 -27.22 5.04
CA ALA A 167 0.89 -27.65 6.33
C ALA A 167 1.87 -26.60 6.89
N GLN A 168 2.72 -26.03 6.05
CA GLN A 168 3.64 -24.96 6.38
C GLN A 168 2.90 -23.66 6.75
N LEU A 169 1.82 -23.34 6.04
CA LEU A 169 0.95 -22.20 6.39
C LEU A 169 0.37 -22.37 7.80
N ARG A 170 -0.21 -23.56 8.14
CA ARG A 170 -0.70 -23.84 9.49
C ARG A 170 0.39 -23.72 10.55
N ALA A 171 1.57 -24.25 10.27
CA ALA A 171 2.71 -24.17 11.18
C ALA A 171 3.14 -22.71 11.44
N ALA A 172 3.21 -21.88 10.39
CA ALA A 172 3.51 -20.47 10.51
C ALA A 172 2.45 -19.72 11.32
N LEU A 173 1.16 -19.97 11.08
CA LEU A 173 0.06 -19.38 11.85
C LEU A 173 0.09 -19.83 13.31
N THR A 174 0.33 -21.13 13.59
CA THR A 174 0.48 -21.64 14.95
C THR A 174 1.61 -20.95 15.70
N GLU A 175 2.76 -20.71 15.06
CA GLU A 175 3.85 -19.95 15.69
C GLU A 175 3.44 -18.51 15.97
N LEU A 176 2.79 -17.85 15.01
CA LEU A 176 2.36 -16.45 15.14
C LEU A 176 1.24 -16.25 16.18
N SER A 177 0.41 -17.26 16.46
CA SER A 177 -0.62 -17.20 17.50
C SER A 177 -0.03 -16.95 18.89
N THR A 178 1.20 -17.36 19.12
CA THR A 178 1.89 -17.19 20.41
C THR A 178 2.36 -15.77 20.71
N VAL A 179 2.31 -14.88 19.71
CA VAL A 179 2.81 -13.48 19.80
C VAL A 179 1.80 -12.45 19.28
N ASP A 180 0.52 -12.84 19.13
CA ASP A 180 -0.53 -12.04 18.47
C ASP A 180 -0.07 -11.44 17.14
N GLY A 181 0.63 -12.26 16.34
CA GLY A 181 1.24 -11.85 15.09
C GLY A 181 0.20 -11.60 13.99
N LEU A 182 0.64 -10.93 12.93
CA LEU A 182 -0.13 -10.71 11.70
C LEU A 182 0.54 -11.43 10.55
N LEU A 183 -0.21 -12.25 9.80
CA LEU A 183 0.23 -12.84 8.55
C LEU A 183 -0.55 -12.21 7.40
N ILE A 184 0.16 -11.72 6.38
CA ILE A 184 -0.43 -11.26 5.13
C ILE A 184 -0.08 -12.25 4.01
N ALA A 185 -1.02 -12.54 3.11
CA ALA A 185 -0.84 -13.61 2.13
C ALA A 185 -1.21 -13.18 0.71
N HIS A 186 -0.31 -13.46 -0.25
CA HIS A 186 -0.66 -13.50 -1.66
C HIS A 186 -1.46 -14.78 -1.91
N CYS A 187 -2.74 -14.63 -2.23
CA CYS A 187 -3.71 -15.70 -2.28
C CYS A 187 -4.10 -16.05 -3.71
N GLU A 188 -3.29 -16.86 -4.38
CA GLU A 188 -3.66 -17.56 -5.61
C GLU A 188 -3.31 -19.06 -5.46
N ASP A 189 -4.20 -19.96 -5.90
CA ASP A 189 -4.00 -21.41 -5.93
C ASP A 189 -3.34 -21.84 -7.24
N ALA A 190 -2.11 -22.33 -7.14
CA ALA A 190 -1.34 -22.77 -8.31
C ALA A 190 -2.07 -23.86 -9.13
N ALA A 191 -2.91 -24.70 -8.50
CA ALA A 191 -3.66 -25.74 -9.20
C ALA A 191 -4.78 -25.18 -10.09
N ALA A 192 -5.19 -23.91 -9.90
CA ALA A 192 -6.18 -23.25 -10.73
C ALA A 192 -5.55 -22.36 -11.83
N ILE A 193 -4.23 -22.20 -11.82
CA ILE A 193 -3.50 -21.36 -12.77
C ILE A 193 -2.97 -22.22 -13.91
N GLY A 194 -3.28 -21.84 -15.15
CA GLY A 194 -2.73 -22.44 -16.35
C GLY A 194 -1.52 -21.66 -16.90
N PRO A 195 -0.81 -22.22 -17.87
CA PRO A 195 0.23 -21.48 -18.59
C PRO A 195 -0.42 -20.35 -19.40
N ALA A 196 0.10 -19.15 -19.26
CA ALA A 196 -0.32 -18.03 -20.12
C ALA A 196 0.18 -18.30 -21.55
N PRO A 197 -0.69 -18.20 -22.58
CA PRO A 197 -0.25 -18.31 -23.95
C PRO A 197 0.68 -17.17 -24.31
N PRO A 198 1.79 -17.40 -25.06
CA PRO A 198 2.63 -16.34 -25.56
C PRO A 198 1.85 -15.36 -26.43
N GLY A 199 2.16 -14.07 -26.32
CA GLY A 199 1.59 -13.09 -27.23
C GLY A 199 1.18 -11.77 -26.59
N ARG A 200 0.61 -10.92 -27.44
CA ARG A 200 0.29 -9.52 -27.15
C ARG A 200 -1.13 -9.30 -26.60
N ASP A 201 -1.98 -10.34 -26.57
CA ASP A 201 -3.37 -10.24 -26.10
C ASP A 201 -3.44 -10.47 -24.59
N TYR A 202 -3.86 -9.45 -23.86
CA TYR A 202 -4.05 -9.52 -22.41
C TYR A 202 -5.05 -10.60 -21.97
N ARG A 203 -6.06 -10.88 -22.80
CA ARG A 203 -7.10 -11.88 -22.50
C ARG A 203 -6.53 -13.28 -22.29
N GLY A 204 -5.48 -13.64 -23.02
CA GLY A 204 -4.79 -14.93 -22.82
C GLY A 204 -4.14 -15.02 -21.44
N PHE A 205 -3.47 -13.97 -21.01
CA PHE A 205 -2.89 -13.88 -19.65
C PHE A 205 -4.00 -13.89 -18.58
N LEU A 206 -5.06 -13.10 -18.74
CA LEU A 206 -6.19 -13.06 -17.81
C LEU A 206 -6.85 -14.44 -17.66
N ALA A 207 -7.10 -15.14 -18.77
CA ALA A 207 -7.71 -16.47 -18.76
C ALA A 207 -6.84 -17.53 -18.05
N SER A 208 -5.51 -17.37 -18.06
CA SER A 208 -4.59 -18.26 -17.34
C SER A 208 -4.68 -18.14 -15.83
N ARG A 209 -5.23 -17.04 -15.28
CA ARG A 209 -5.39 -16.76 -13.85
C ARG A 209 -6.86 -16.45 -13.50
N PRO A 210 -7.74 -17.47 -13.56
CA PRO A 210 -9.18 -17.28 -13.32
C PRO A 210 -9.45 -16.89 -11.87
N PRO A 211 -10.63 -16.29 -11.56
CA PRO A 211 -11.01 -15.91 -10.19
C PRO A 211 -10.95 -17.06 -9.19
N GLN A 212 -11.11 -18.30 -9.66
CA GLN A 212 -11.00 -19.51 -8.84
C GLN A 212 -9.62 -19.68 -8.18
N ALA A 213 -8.55 -19.12 -8.77
CA ALA A 213 -7.24 -19.12 -8.15
C ALA A 213 -7.26 -18.34 -6.83
N GLU A 214 -7.85 -17.15 -6.81
CA GLU A 214 -7.98 -16.35 -5.61
C GLU A 214 -8.98 -16.95 -4.61
N THR A 215 -10.17 -17.35 -5.05
CA THR A 215 -11.22 -17.86 -4.14
C THR A 215 -10.80 -19.14 -3.41
N ARG A 216 -10.08 -20.08 -4.07
CA ARG A 216 -9.59 -21.30 -3.45
C ARG A 216 -8.50 -21.01 -2.41
N ALA A 217 -7.54 -20.15 -2.76
CA ALA A 217 -6.46 -19.79 -1.84
C ALA A 217 -6.97 -19.04 -0.61
N VAL A 218 -7.92 -18.10 -0.81
CA VAL A 218 -8.56 -17.35 0.28
C VAL A 218 -9.36 -18.30 1.19
N ALA A 219 -10.11 -19.25 0.64
CA ALA A 219 -10.83 -20.25 1.44
C ALA A 219 -9.87 -21.09 2.29
N GLY A 220 -8.71 -21.48 1.74
CA GLY A 220 -7.65 -22.18 2.48
C GLY A 220 -7.05 -21.35 3.61
N LEU A 221 -6.80 -20.05 3.37
CA LEU A 221 -6.32 -19.13 4.40
C LEU A 221 -7.35 -18.92 5.51
N ILE A 222 -8.64 -18.75 5.16
CA ILE A 222 -9.75 -18.62 6.13
C ILE A 222 -9.81 -19.85 7.03
N ALA A 223 -9.76 -21.07 6.46
CA ALA A 223 -9.78 -22.31 7.23
C ALA A 223 -8.61 -22.37 8.22
N ALA A 224 -7.39 -22.10 7.76
CA ALA A 224 -6.19 -22.11 8.61
C ALA A 224 -6.23 -21.00 9.69
N ALA A 225 -6.77 -19.81 9.38
CA ALA A 225 -6.95 -18.73 10.34
C ALA A 225 -8.01 -19.06 11.39
N SER A 226 -9.12 -19.70 11.00
CA SER A 226 -10.17 -20.18 11.92
C SER A 226 -9.63 -21.21 12.92
N GLU A 227 -8.79 -22.14 12.46
CA GLU A 227 -8.17 -23.17 13.31
C GLU A 227 -7.19 -22.57 14.34
N THR A 228 -6.48 -21.49 13.99
CA THR A 228 -5.36 -20.94 14.79
C THR A 228 -5.72 -19.66 15.56
N GLY A 229 -6.80 -18.97 15.20
CA GLY A 229 -7.20 -17.69 15.77
C GLY A 229 -6.28 -16.50 15.45
N VAL A 230 -5.31 -16.67 14.54
CA VAL A 230 -4.33 -15.64 14.16
C VAL A 230 -4.97 -14.57 13.28
N ARG A 231 -4.49 -13.34 13.41
CA ARG A 231 -4.84 -12.24 12.49
C ARG A 231 -4.23 -12.51 11.12
N VAL A 232 -5.08 -12.54 10.09
CA VAL A 232 -4.61 -12.68 8.71
C VAL A 232 -5.14 -11.54 7.84
N HIS A 233 -4.42 -11.24 6.76
CA HIS A 233 -4.82 -10.24 5.81
C HIS A 233 -4.57 -10.73 4.38
N VAL A 234 -5.60 -10.65 3.55
CA VAL A 234 -5.51 -10.97 2.12
C VAL A 234 -5.03 -9.72 1.38
N VAL A 235 -3.85 -9.80 0.78
CA VAL A 235 -3.30 -8.65 0.05
C VAL A 235 -3.88 -8.54 -1.36
N HIS A 236 -3.92 -7.34 -1.93
CA HIS A 236 -4.20 -7.03 -3.34
C HIS A 236 -5.34 -7.85 -3.97
N VAL A 237 -6.50 -7.92 -3.31
CA VAL A 237 -7.69 -8.61 -3.84
C VAL A 237 -8.09 -8.04 -5.19
N SER A 238 -8.07 -8.89 -6.21
CA SER A 238 -8.46 -8.57 -7.58
C SER A 238 -9.82 -9.16 -7.94
N ALA A 239 -10.12 -10.42 -7.57
CA ALA A 239 -11.37 -11.09 -7.90
C ALA A 239 -12.49 -10.72 -6.91
N ALA A 240 -13.57 -10.14 -7.40
CA ALA A 240 -14.73 -9.77 -6.59
C ALA A 240 -15.44 -10.99 -5.97
N GLU A 241 -15.27 -12.17 -6.55
CA GLU A 241 -15.78 -13.45 -6.05
C GLU A 241 -15.20 -13.82 -4.66
N VAL A 242 -14.12 -13.18 -4.23
CA VAL A 242 -13.55 -13.32 -2.88
C VAL A 242 -14.41 -12.63 -1.82
N LEU A 243 -15.15 -11.56 -2.17
CA LEU A 243 -15.88 -10.74 -1.20
C LEU A 243 -16.92 -11.51 -0.38
N PRO A 244 -17.76 -12.40 -0.96
CA PRO A 244 -18.68 -13.21 -0.16
C PRO A 244 -17.98 -14.11 0.86
N LEU A 245 -16.81 -14.67 0.53
CA LEU A 245 -16.01 -15.50 1.43
C LEU A 245 -15.49 -14.70 2.61
N LEU A 246 -14.99 -13.49 2.36
CA LEU A 246 -14.50 -12.58 3.40
C LEU A 246 -15.64 -12.17 4.35
N ARG A 247 -16.83 -11.81 3.82
CA ARG A 247 -17.99 -11.45 4.64
C ARG A 247 -18.42 -12.60 5.55
N ALA A 248 -18.50 -13.82 5.01
CA ALA A 248 -18.85 -15.01 5.77
C ALA A 248 -17.82 -15.26 6.89
N ALA A 249 -16.52 -15.22 6.55
CA ALA A 249 -15.46 -15.44 7.53
C ALA A 249 -15.47 -14.41 8.68
N VAL A 250 -15.69 -13.13 8.37
CA VAL A 250 -15.83 -12.07 9.39
C VAL A 250 -17.06 -12.32 10.27
N ALA A 251 -18.21 -12.71 9.67
CA ALA A 251 -19.43 -13.04 10.41
C ALA A 251 -19.23 -14.25 11.34
N ASP A 252 -18.39 -15.22 10.95
CA ASP A 252 -18.00 -16.38 11.73
C ASP A 252 -16.90 -16.08 12.78
N GLY A 253 -16.47 -14.81 12.90
CA GLY A 253 -15.50 -14.36 13.90
C GLY A 253 -14.05 -14.63 13.55
N VAL A 254 -13.74 -14.98 12.30
CA VAL A 254 -12.34 -15.12 11.82
C VAL A 254 -11.69 -13.73 11.79
N ARG A 255 -10.50 -13.62 12.36
CA ARG A 255 -9.73 -12.36 12.40
C ARG A 255 -9.05 -12.08 11.05
N ILE A 256 -9.87 -11.79 10.03
CA ILE A 256 -9.42 -11.58 8.66
C ILE A 256 -9.80 -10.18 8.17
N THR A 257 -8.88 -9.56 7.44
CA THR A 257 -9.07 -8.31 6.68
C THR A 257 -8.56 -8.49 5.26
N ALA A 258 -8.84 -7.55 4.37
CA ALA A 258 -8.37 -7.60 3.00
C ALA A 258 -8.14 -6.19 2.43
N GLU A 259 -7.20 -6.05 1.52
CA GLU A 259 -6.91 -4.83 0.79
C GLU A 259 -7.14 -5.00 -0.72
N THR A 260 -7.31 -3.90 -1.41
CA THR A 260 -7.23 -3.83 -2.87
C THR A 260 -6.30 -2.70 -3.31
N CYS A 261 -6.08 -2.56 -4.61
CA CYS A 261 -5.09 -1.64 -5.15
C CYS A 261 -5.71 -0.62 -6.12
N PRO A 262 -5.07 0.56 -6.32
CA PRO A 262 -5.53 1.57 -7.26
C PRO A 262 -5.79 1.02 -8.66
N HIS A 263 -4.94 0.10 -9.14
CA HIS A 263 -5.07 -0.49 -10.47
C HIS A 263 -6.31 -1.37 -10.62
N TYR A 264 -6.72 -2.14 -9.60
CA TYR A 264 -7.96 -2.93 -9.65
C TYR A 264 -9.23 -2.06 -9.55
N LEU A 265 -9.11 -0.87 -8.99
CA LEU A 265 -10.22 0.08 -8.85
C LEU A 265 -10.39 1.01 -10.07
N THR A 266 -9.40 1.07 -10.98
CA THR A 266 -9.38 2.11 -12.02
C THR A 266 -9.06 1.61 -13.42
N LEU A 267 -8.49 0.42 -13.54
CA LEU A 267 -8.24 -0.24 -14.82
C LEU A 267 -9.30 -1.31 -15.08
N ALA A 268 -9.49 -1.67 -16.35
CA ALA A 268 -10.33 -2.78 -16.75
C ALA A 268 -9.62 -3.59 -17.85
N ALA A 269 -9.80 -4.89 -17.84
CA ALA A 269 -9.10 -5.81 -18.75
C ALA A 269 -9.40 -5.54 -20.22
N GLU A 270 -10.63 -5.13 -20.52
CA GLU A 270 -11.09 -4.77 -21.85
C GLU A 270 -10.40 -3.53 -22.43
N ASP A 271 -9.86 -2.68 -21.56
CA ASP A 271 -9.17 -1.44 -21.93
C ASP A 271 -7.65 -1.63 -22.10
N VAL A 272 -7.11 -2.83 -21.83
CA VAL A 272 -5.67 -3.10 -21.94
C VAL A 272 -5.25 -3.23 -23.40
N PRO A 273 -4.41 -2.34 -23.91
CA PRO A 273 -3.99 -2.41 -25.31
C PRO A 273 -3.10 -3.63 -25.58
N ALA A 274 -3.13 -4.14 -26.81
CA ALA A 274 -2.30 -5.26 -27.22
C ALA A 274 -0.81 -4.93 -27.07
N GLY A 275 -0.08 -5.74 -26.31
CA GLY A 275 1.35 -5.58 -26.03
C GLY A 275 1.69 -4.53 -24.95
N ALA A 276 0.70 -3.95 -24.29
CA ALA A 276 0.88 -2.99 -23.21
C ALA A 276 1.22 -3.71 -21.88
N THR A 277 2.38 -4.31 -21.81
CA THR A 277 2.81 -5.17 -20.69
C THR A 277 3.00 -4.43 -19.36
N GLN A 278 3.04 -3.09 -19.36
CA GLN A 278 3.00 -2.27 -18.15
C GLN A 278 1.69 -2.44 -17.34
N PHE A 279 0.65 -3.04 -17.95
CA PHE A 279 -0.61 -3.37 -17.26
C PHE A 279 -0.58 -4.75 -16.60
N LYS A 280 0.47 -5.56 -16.82
CA LYS A 280 0.58 -6.90 -16.23
C LYS A 280 0.88 -6.80 -14.74
N CYS A 281 0.02 -7.41 -13.92
CA CYS A 281 0.23 -7.69 -12.49
C CYS A 281 -0.38 -9.04 -12.13
N CYS A 282 -0.04 -9.58 -10.97
CA CYS A 282 -0.56 -10.82 -10.42
C CYS A 282 -1.03 -10.60 -8.98
N PRO A 283 -2.33 -10.85 -8.71
CA PRO A 283 -3.42 -11.27 -9.63
C PRO A 283 -3.66 -10.27 -10.77
N PRO A 284 -4.31 -10.68 -11.87
CA PRO A 284 -4.51 -9.83 -13.03
C PRO A 284 -5.60 -8.77 -12.83
N VAL A 285 -5.52 -7.65 -13.54
CA VAL A 285 -6.64 -6.71 -13.69
C VAL A 285 -7.80 -7.41 -14.40
N ARG A 286 -8.99 -7.35 -13.83
CA ARG A 286 -10.21 -7.98 -14.36
C ARG A 286 -11.09 -6.95 -15.05
N ASP A 287 -12.29 -7.36 -15.46
CA ASP A 287 -13.23 -6.52 -16.22
C ASP A 287 -13.85 -5.38 -15.37
N ALA A 288 -14.60 -4.50 -16.05
CA ALA A 288 -15.24 -3.35 -15.42
C ALA A 288 -16.32 -3.74 -14.40
N VAL A 289 -17.01 -4.86 -14.60
CA VAL A 289 -18.04 -5.35 -13.68
C VAL A 289 -17.39 -5.78 -12.36
N ASN A 290 -16.29 -6.52 -12.45
CA ASN A 290 -15.49 -6.91 -11.30
C ASN A 290 -14.93 -5.68 -10.54
N ARG A 291 -14.39 -4.70 -11.27
CA ARG A 291 -13.91 -3.43 -10.70
C ARG A 291 -15.00 -2.73 -9.87
N ASP A 292 -16.21 -2.62 -10.41
CA ASP A 292 -17.31 -1.94 -9.73
C ASP A 292 -17.79 -2.73 -8.49
N ALA A 293 -17.67 -4.06 -8.50
CA ALA A 293 -17.92 -4.90 -7.33
C ALA A 293 -16.85 -4.70 -6.23
N LEU A 294 -15.57 -4.47 -6.58
CA LEU A 294 -14.53 -4.11 -5.60
C LEU A 294 -14.82 -2.76 -4.93
N TRP A 295 -15.31 -1.76 -5.68
CA TRP A 295 -15.79 -0.50 -5.11
C TRP A 295 -16.93 -0.69 -4.12
N ALA A 296 -17.87 -1.61 -4.40
CA ALA A 296 -18.92 -1.97 -3.45
C ALA A 296 -18.34 -2.62 -2.19
N GLY A 297 -17.30 -3.48 -2.33
CA GLY A 297 -16.59 -4.10 -1.23
C GLY A 297 -15.84 -3.11 -0.33
N LEU A 298 -15.31 -2.01 -0.90
CA LEU A 298 -14.75 -0.90 -0.11
C LEU A 298 -15.85 -0.13 0.63
N ALA A 299 -16.98 0.11 -0.05
CA ALA A 299 -18.08 0.90 0.51
C ALA A 299 -18.75 0.22 1.71
N ASP A 300 -18.85 -1.11 1.70
CA ASP A 300 -19.45 -1.90 2.79
C ASP A 300 -18.43 -2.36 3.84
N GLY A 301 -17.14 -2.06 3.64
CA GLY A 301 -16.05 -2.38 4.57
C GLY A 301 -15.52 -3.82 4.48
N THR A 302 -15.98 -4.62 3.51
CA THR A 302 -15.42 -5.96 3.24
C THR A 302 -13.94 -5.87 2.84
N LEU A 303 -13.60 -4.88 2.02
CA LEU A 303 -12.22 -4.46 1.78
C LEU A 303 -11.91 -3.31 2.75
N SER A 304 -10.89 -3.47 3.56
CA SER A 304 -10.57 -2.54 4.63
C SER A 304 -9.80 -1.32 4.14
N CYS A 305 -8.91 -1.47 3.16
CA CYS A 305 -8.01 -0.40 2.73
C CYS A 305 -7.60 -0.51 1.26
N VAL A 306 -6.99 0.57 0.79
CA VAL A 306 -6.38 0.68 -0.54
C VAL A 306 -4.91 1.02 -0.37
N VAL A 307 -4.04 0.18 -0.92
CA VAL A 307 -2.58 0.33 -0.91
C VAL A 307 -2.03 0.12 -2.32
N SER A 308 -0.84 0.64 -2.60
CA SER A 308 -0.37 0.73 -3.99
C SER A 308 -0.04 -0.60 -4.64
N ASP A 309 0.45 -1.57 -3.89
CA ASP A 309 1.22 -2.69 -4.43
C ASP A 309 2.25 -2.20 -5.46
N HIS A 310 2.99 -1.13 -5.08
CA HIS A 310 4.05 -0.60 -5.93
C HIS A 310 5.10 -1.66 -6.15
N SER A 311 5.10 -2.25 -7.35
CA SER A 311 5.93 -3.40 -7.73
C SER A 311 6.70 -3.08 -9.02
N PRO A 312 7.67 -2.15 -8.97
CA PRO A 312 8.43 -1.70 -10.13
C PRO A 312 9.44 -2.75 -10.61
N CYS A 313 9.79 -2.67 -11.86
CA CYS A 313 10.93 -3.37 -12.46
C CYS A 313 11.52 -2.53 -13.58
N THR A 314 12.66 -2.96 -14.12
CA THR A 314 13.27 -2.24 -15.27
C THR A 314 12.41 -2.38 -16.53
N PRO A 315 12.51 -1.43 -17.49
CA PRO A 315 11.76 -1.49 -18.74
C PRO A 315 12.00 -2.76 -19.57
N GLU A 316 13.21 -3.33 -19.50
CA GLU A 316 13.59 -4.55 -20.23
C GLU A 316 12.77 -5.76 -19.76
N LEU A 317 12.48 -5.84 -18.45
CA LEU A 317 11.66 -6.91 -17.88
C LEU A 317 10.19 -6.79 -18.29
N LYS A 318 9.73 -5.62 -18.70
CA LYS A 318 8.38 -5.43 -19.26
C LYS A 318 8.24 -5.94 -20.70
N ARG A 319 9.33 -6.30 -21.34
CA ARG A 319 9.31 -6.91 -22.68
C ARG A 319 8.53 -6.07 -23.70
N PHE A 320 8.73 -4.75 -23.68
CA PHE A 320 8.10 -3.85 -24.66
C PHE A 320 8.52 -4.16 -26.10
N ASP A 321 9.68 -4.78 -26.29
CA ASP A 321 10.19 -5.26 -27.57
C ASP A 321 9.23 -6.25 -28.26
N THR A 322 8.68 -7.18 -27.49
CA THR A 322 7.74 -8.20 -27.99
C THR A 322 6.29 -7.90 -27.63
N GLY A 323 6.07 -7.23 -26.52
CA GLY A 323 4.75 -7.02 -25.93
C GLY A 323 4.11 -8.33 -25.43
N ASP A 324 4.92 -9.35 -25.12
CA ASP A 324 4.44 -10.67 -24.71
C ASP A 324 4.09 -10.68 -23.22
N PHE A 325 2.78 -10.81 -22.95
CA PHE A 325 2.26 -10.88 -21.58
C PHE A 325 2.71 -12.13 -20.81
N ALA A 326 2.99 -13.24 -21.48
CA ALA A 326 3.50 -14.44 -20.80
C ALA A 326 4.92 -14.20 -20.27
N ALA A 327 5.79 -13.61 -21.07
CA ALA A 327 7.21 -13.41 -20.77
C ALA A 327 7.50 -12.15 -19.93
N ALA A 328 6.63 -11.13 -19.95
CA ALA A 328 6.83 -9.89 -19.22
C ALA A 328 6.76 -10.10 -17.70
N TRP A 329 7.59 -9.36 -16.93
CA TRP A 329 7.48 -9.31 -15.48
C TRP A 329 6.20 -8.61 -15.03
N GLY A 330 5.50 -9.20 -14.03
CA GLY A 330 4.32 -8.61 -13.40
C GLY A 330 4.68 -7.51 -12.41
N GLY A 331 3.77 -6.57 -12.20
CA GLY A 331 3.90 -5.48 -11.24
C GLY A 331 3.60 -4.12 -11.85
N ILE A 332 3.00 -3.24 -11.05
CA ILE A 332 2.59 -1.89 -11.45
C ILE A 332 3.26 -0.85 -10.56
N SER A 333 3.87 0.16 -11.18
CA SER A 333 4.45 1.31 -10.48
C SER A 333 3.36 2.38 -10.28
N SER A 334 2.96 2.64 -9.04
CA SER A 334 1.83 3.54 -8.75
C SER A 334 1.96 4.38 -7.47
N LEU A 335 3.00 4.20 -6.65
CA LEU A 335 3.10 4.79 -5.31
C LEU A 335 2.82 6.30 -5.30
N GLN A 336 3.48 7.09 -6.18
CA GLN A 336 3.26 8.54 -6.29
C GLN A 336 1.86 8.89 -6.81
N LEU A 337 1.25 8.01 -7.59
CA LEU A 337 -0.03 8.27 -8.27
C LEU A 337 -1.23 7.69 -7.53
N SER A 338 -1.03 6.94 -6.44
CA SER A 338 -2.10 6.21 -5.76
C SER A 338 -3.25 7.12 -5.34
N LEU A 339 -2.95 8.25 -4.69
CA LEU A 339 -3.97 9.21 -4.27
C LEU A 339 -4.76 9.81 -5.45
N PRO A 340 -4.14 10.45 -6.46
CA PRO A 340 -4.89 11.01 -7.58
C PRO A 340 -5.61 9.97 -8.43
N VAL A 341 -5.07 8.76 -8.58
CA VAL A 341 -5.71 7.65 -9.31
C VAL A 341 -6.99 7.22 -8.59
N VAL A 342 -6.91 6.93 -7.28
CA VAL A 342 -8.08 6.54 -6.49
C VAL A 342 -9.09 7.67 -6.38
N TRP A 343 -8.62 8.91 -6.13
CA TRP A 343 -9.49 10.08 -6.02
C TRP A 343 -10.27 10.36 -7.31
N THR A 344 -9.63 10.30 -8.46
CA THR A 344 -10.30 10.48 -9.77
C THR A 344 -11.47 9.53 -9.94
N ALA A 345 -11.29 8.26 -9.56
CA ALA A 345 -12.34 7.25 -9.67
C ALA A 345 -13.38 7.33 -8.53
N ALA A 346 -12.96 7.74 -7.34
CA ALA A 346 -13.81 7.88 -6.15
C ALA A 346 -14.83 9.01 -6.30
N VAL A 347 -14.37 10.19 -6.75
CA VAL A 347 -15.27 11.36 -6.94
C VAL A 347 -16.34 11.07 -7.99
N ALA A 348 -16.02 10.35 -9.04
CA ALA A 348 -16.99 9.91 -10.06
C ALA A 348 -18.06 8.96 -9.51
N ARG A 349 -17.81 8.35 -8.34
CA ARG A 349 -18.71 7.45 -7.62
C ARG A 349 -19.35 8.09 -6.38
N GLY A 350 -19.23 9.41 -6.23
CA GLY A 350 -19.81 10.14 -5.11
C GLY A 350 -19.13 9.88 -3.75
N ARG A 351 -17.87 9.41 -3.77
CA ARG A 351 -17.06 9.21 -2.55
C ARG A 351 -16.37 10.51 -2.15
N SER A 352 -16.11 10.65 -0.88
CA SER A 352 -15.53 11.85 -0.28
C SER A 352 -14.05 11.67 0.08
N LEU A 353 -13.37 12.77 0.39
CA LEU A 353 -12.01 12.72 0.93
C LEU A 353 -11.94 12.10 2.34
N VAL A 354 -13.07 12.01 3.05
CA VAL A 354 -13.15 11.25 4.31
C VAL A 354 -12.98 9.75 4.04
N ASP A 355 -13.63 9.24 2.98
CA ASP A 355 -13.45 7.85 2.57
C ASP A 355 -12.00 7.58 2.16
N ILE A 356 -11.36 8.49 1.41
CA ILE A 356 -9.96 8.38 1.03
C ILE A 356 -9.05 8.33 2.26
N ALA A 357 -9.22 9.24 3.22
CA ALA A 357 -8.43 9.26 4.46
C ALA A 357 -8.64 7.97 5.27
N LEU A 358 -9.86 7.44 5.31
CA LEU A 358 -10.14 6.16 5.94
C LEU A 358 -9.40 5.01 5.26
N TRP A 359 -9.52 4.87 3.93
CA TRP A 359 -9.00 3.73 3.17
C TRP A 359 -7.50 3.78 2.94
N MET A 360 -6.89 4.97 2.81
CA MET A 360 -5.49 5.13 2.41
C MET A 360 -4.59 5.70 3.52
N ALA A 361 -5.14 6.03 4.69
CA ALA A 361 -4.34 6.50 5.82
C ALA A 361 -4.68 5.73 7.11
N GLN A 362 -5.91 5.84 7.60
CA GLN A 362 -6.29 5.31 8.90
C GLN A 362 -6.23 3.77 8.93
N ARG A 363 -6.93 3.10 8.00
CA ARG A 363 -7.03 1.63 7.99
C ARG A 363 -5.70 0.92 7.75
N PRO A 364 -4.84 1.39 6.82
CA PRO A 364 -3.49 0.81 6.71
C PRO A 364 -2.65 0.97 7.98
N ALA A 365 -2.71 2.13 8.65
CA ALA A 365 -2.00 2.34 9.92
C ALA A 365 -2.52 1.39 11.02
N GLU A 366 -3.85 1.25 11.15
CA GLU A 366 -4.50 0.32 12.09
C GLU A 366 -4.09 -1.14 11.83
N LEU A 367 -4.03 -1.56 10.56
CA LEU A 367 -3.64 -2.92 10.16
C LEU A 367 -2.29 -3.31 10.75
N VAL A 368 -1.32 -2.44 10.66
CA VAL A 368 0.08 -2.70 11.08
C VAL A 368 0.38 -2.18 12.50
N GLY A 369 -0.62 -1.62 13.19
CA GLY A 369 -0.51 -1.19 14.59
C GLY A 369 0.30 0.10 14.79
N LEU A 370 0.40 0.97 13.78
CA LEU A 370 1.01 2.30 13.87
C LEU A 370 0.00 3.29 14.47
N ARG A 371 0.06 3.46 15.79
CA ARG A 371 -0.97 4.16 16.56
C ARG A 371 -0.92 5.68 16.45
N SER A 372 0.22 6.22 16.02
CA SER A 372 0.43 7.66 15.84
C SER A 372 0.27 8.13 14.40
N LYS A 373 -0.12 7.25 13.46
CA LYS A 373 -0.17 7.54 12.02
C LYS A 373 -1.60 7.51 11.47
N GLY A 374 -1.81 8.15 10.32
CA GLY A 374 -3.03 8.03 9.52
C GLY A 374 -4.22 8.88 9.96
N SER A 375 -4.07 9.80 10.91
CA SER A 375 -5.16 10.66 11.37
C SER A 375 -4.69 12.06 11.77
N ILE A 376 -5.54 13.06 11.57
CA ILE A 376 -5.36 14.42 12.13
C ILE A 376 -6.09 14.49 13.46
N ALA A 377 -5.37 14.19 14.56
CA ALA A 377 -5.91 14.23 15.91
C ALA A 377 -4.81 14.55 16.94
N PRO A 378 -5.13 15.15 18.09
CA PRO A 378 -4.15 15.35 19.15
C PRO A 378 -3.50 14.01 19.59
N GLY A 379 -2.17 14.02 19.69
CA GLY A 379 -1.36 12.84 20.01
C GLY A 379 -0.81 12.08 18.79
N PHE A 380 -1.29 12.37 17.58
CA PHE A 380 -0.77 11.79 16.34
C PHE A 380 0.45 12.58 15.84
N ASP A 381 1.30 11.91 15.09
CA ASP A 381 2.38 12.55 14.35
C ASP A 381 1.81 13.59 13.39
N ALA A 382 2.48 14.72 13.26
CA ALA A 382 2.06 15.77 12.35
C ALA A 382 2.44 15.44 10.89
N ASP A 383 1.96 14.27 10.43
CA ASP A 383 2.07 13.81 9.06
C ASP A 383 0.85 14.34 8.29
N LEU A 384 1.08 15.30 7.41
CA LEU A 384 0.00 16.09 6.80
C LEU A 384 0.22 16.21 5.28
N VAL A 385 -0.87 16.36 4.55
CA VAL A 385 -0.85 16.54 3.10
C VAL A 385 -1.78 17.69 2.70
N ALA A 386 -1.24 18.68 2.00
CA ALA A 386 -2.02 19.67 1.30
C ALA A 386 -2.39 19.15 -0.10
N PHE A 387 -3.65 18.91 -0.32
CA PHE A 387 -4.17 18.29 -1.54
C PHE A 387 -5.15 19.24 -2.25
N ALA A 388 -4.95 19.49 -3.55
CA ALA A 388 -5.84 20.25 -4.40
C ALA A 388 -6.75 19.29 -5.20
N PRO A 389 -7.93 18.90 -4.67
CA PRO A 389 -8.73 17.79 -5.20
C PRO A 389 -9.34 18.09 -6.57
N ASP A 390 -9.49 19.34 -6.93
CA ASP A 390 -10.16 19.78 -8.16
C ASP A 390 -9.18 20.09 -9.30
N GLN A 391 -7.87 20.14 -8.99
CA GLN A 391 -6.85 20.37 -10.00
C GLN A 391 -6.60 19.11 -10.81
N GLU A 392 -6.45 19.26 -12.13
CA GLU A 392 -6.13 18.17 -13.04
C GLU A 392 -4.69 18.25 -13.54
N PHE A 393 -4.13 17.11 -13.89
CA PHE A 393 -2.83 17.01 -14.54
C PHE A 393 -2.80 15.76 -15.42
N THR A 394 -1.94 15.79 -16.46
CA THR A 394 -1.66 14.62 -17.30
C THR A 394 -0.44 13.89 -16.78
N VAL A 395 -0.52 12.58 -16.63
CA VAL A 395 0.59 11.76 -16.13
C VAL A 395 1.70 11.68 -17.18
N ASP A 396 2.87 12.23 -16.83
CA ASP A 396 4.14 12.00 -17.52
C ASP A 396 5.01 11.08 -16.65
N PRO A 397 5.28 9.84 -17.06
CA PRO A 397 6.13 8.92 -16.28
C PRO A 397 7.54 9.46 -16.01
N HIS A 398 8.08 10.31 -16.88
CA HIS A 398 9.42 10.90 -16.70
C HIS A 398 9.45 12.02 -15.65
N ALA A 399 8.30 12.59 -15.31
CA ALA A 399 8.17 13.57 -14.22
C ALA A 399 7.96 12.93 -12.85
N LEU A 400 7.75 11.62 -12.78
CA LEU A 400 7.60 10.89 -11.53
C LEU A 400 8.96 10.65 -10.84
N ARG A 401 8.91 10.49 -9.53
CA ARG A 401 10.11 10.26 -8.69
C ARG A 401 10.54 8.79 -8.65
N HIS A 402 9.73 7.87 -9.20
CA HIS A 402 10.10 6.47 -9.33
C HIS A 402 11.40 6.31 -10.13
N ARG A 403 12.16 5.27 -9.84
CA ARG A 403 13.39 4.99 -10.58
C ARG A 403 13.15 4.73 -12.07
N ASN A 404 12.14 3.93 -12.40
CA ASN A 404 11.85 3.52 -13.77
C ASN A 404 10.61 4.24 -14.29
N PRO A 405 10.66 4.96 -15.45
CA PRO A 405 9.54 5.73 -15.98
C PRO A 405 8.52 4.83 -16.71
N VAL A 406 8.02 3.81 -16.00
CA VAL A 406 7.03 2.85 -16.50
C VAL A 406 5.77 2.95 -15.68
N SER A 407 4.63 3.25 -16.33
CA SER A 407 3.34 3.34 -15.64
C SER A 407 2.19 3.02 -16.60
N PRO A 408 1.16 2.26 -16.17
CA PRO A 408 -0.06 2.06 -16.96
C PRO A 408 -0.94 3.32 -17.00
N TYR A 409 -0.60 4.33 -16.20
CA TYR A 409 -1.33 5.60 -16.15
C TYR A 409 -0.76 6.67 -17.08
N ALA A 410 0.33 6.40 -17.81
CA ALA A 410 0.96 7.34 -18.75
C ALA A 410 -0.06 7.97 -19.71
N GLY A 411 -0.03 9.30 -19.84
CA GLY A 411 -0.94 10.07 -20.70
C GLY A 411 -2.38 10.21 -20.20
N ARG A 412 -2.73 9.60 -19.05
CA ARG A 412 -4.06 9.78 -18.45
C ARG A 412 -4.15 11.13 -17.75
N THR A 413 -5.29 11.80 -17.87
CA THR A 413 -5.62 12.97 -17.05
C THR A 413 -6.19 12.47 -15.73
N LEU A 414 -5.56 12.87 -14.63
CA LEU A 414 -5.96 12.57 -13.27
C LEU A 414 -6.39 13.86 -12.56
N ARG A 415 -7.33 13.71 -11.62
CA ARG A 415 -7.81 14.77 -10.75
C ARG A 415 -7.18 14.64 -9.37
N GLY A 416 -6.73 15.78 -8.83
CA GLY A 416 -6.11 15.84 -7.51
C GLY A 416 -4.59 15.95 -7.58
N VAL A 417 -4.05 17.05 -7.02
CA VAL A 417 -2.62 17.34 -6.97
C VAL A 417 -2.17 17.48 -5.53
N VAL A 418 -1.16 16.73 -5.14
CA VAL A 418 -0.44 16.93 -3.87
C VAL A 418 0.43 18.17 -4.00
N ARG A 419 0.20 19.16 -3.13
CA ARG A 419 0.94 20.43 -3.13
C ARG A 419 2.12 20.39 -2.19
N ASP A 420 1.88 19.89 -0.98
CA ASP A 420 2.88 19.79 0.07
C ASP A 420 2.62 18.55 0.91
N THR A 421 3.70 17.97 1.41
CA THR A 421 3.69 16.86 2.37
C THR A 421 4.55 17.24 3.56
N TRP A 422 4.03 17.07 4.76
CA TRP A 422 4.78 17.24 6.01
C TRP A 422 4.94 15.89 6.69
N LEU A 423 6.13 15.67 7.20
CA LEU A 423 6.48 14.53 8.04
C LEU A 423 6.85 15.06 9.42
N ARG A 424 6.04 14.71 10.42
CA ARG A 424 6.18 15.24 11.79
C ARG A 424 6.33 16.77 11.86
N GLY A 425 5.46 17.47 11.11
CA GLY A 425 5.40 18.93 11.07
C GLY A 425 6.48 19.61 10.24
N GLU A 426 7.43 18.88 9.69
CA GLU A 426 8.42 19.41 8.77
C GLU A 426 8.06 19.12 7.33
N ARG A 427 8.11 20.14 6.47
CA ARG A 427 7.84 19.95 5.03
C ARG A 427 8.90 19.04 4.42
N VAL A 428 8.47 18.00 3.71
CA VAL A 428 9.39 17.10 3.00
C VAL A 428 10.00 17.85 1.82
N GLY A 429 11.32 17.96 1.83
CA GLY A 429 12.12 18.63 0.80
C GLY A 429 13.15 17.69 0.16
N ASP A 430 14.30 18.23 -0.23
CA ASP A 430 15.35 17.49 -0.94
C ASP A 430 16.23 16.62 -0.03
N ALA A 431 16.11 16.74 1.30
CA ALA A 431 16.88 15.94 2.25
C ALA A 431 16.02 14.82 2.86
N PRO A 432 16.56 13.59 2.97
CA PRO A 432 15.86 12.49 3.63
C PRO A 432 15.73 12.75 5.14
N ARG A 433 14.51 12.57 5.68
CA ARG A 433 14.17 12.81 7.10
C ARG A 433 13.30 11.71 7.69
N GLY A 434 13.01 10.68 6.91
CA GLY A 434 12.25 9.53 7.36
C GLY A 434 12.98 8.71 8.42
N ARG A 435 12.22 7.97 9.21
CA ARG A 435 12.71 7.06 10.26
C ARG A 435 12.41 5.62 9.87
N LEU A 436 13.23 4.70 10.36
CA LEU A 436 12.97 3.28 10.24
C LEU A 436 12.12 2.84 11.43
N LEU A 437 10.87 2.49 11.14
CA LEU A 437 9.88 2.14 12.14
C LEU A 437 10.03 0.70 12.62
N ARG A 438 9.57 0.46 13.83
CA ARG A 438 9.38 -0.86 14.40
C ARG A 438 7.92 -1.06 14.76
N ARG A 439 7.51 -2.30 14.89
CA ARG A 439 6.16 -2.63 15.36
C ARG A 439 5.88 -1.98 16.71
N GLY A 440 4.79 -1.21 16.78
CA GLY A 440 4.32 -0.53 17.98
C GLY A 440 4.77 0.94 18.11
N ASP A 441 5.52 1.46 17.13
CA ASP A 441 5.87 2.89 17.04
C ASP A 441 4.63 3.76 16.77
#